data_20ebd773eee20aef9d3accccf3a285ac
#
_entry.id   20ebd773eee20aef9d3accccf3a285ac
#
_cell.length_a   1.000
_cell.length_b   1.000
_cell.length_c   1.000
_cell.angle_alpha   90.00
_cell.angle_beta   90.00
_cell.angle_gamma   90.00
#
_symmetry.space_group_name_H-M   'P 1'
#
loop_
_entity.id
_entity.type
_entity.pdbx_description
1 polymer ?
#
loop_
_entity_poly.entity_id
_entity_poly.type
_entity_poly.pdbx_seq_one_letter_code
_entity_poly.pdbx_strand_id
1 'polypeptide(L)'
;MDQQRLQALLLELDRELKATRSLDAQSQELLQQVLADIPAAPAGSTSHRSAESRLRELMLRFEAEHPQLSGAVGQVADALGKLGI
;
A
#
# COMPACT_ATOMS: atom_id res chain seq x y z
N MET A 1 -10.78 -15.13 -1.48
CA MET A 1 -10.45 -14.97 -0.08
C MET A 1 -9.38 -13.91 0.12
N ASP A 2 -8.10 -14.26 0.06
CA ASP A 2 -7.06 -13.26 0.33
C ASP A 2 -7.01 -12.17 -0.73
N GLN A 3 -7.32 -12.50 -1.99
CA GLN A 3 -7.35 -11.50 -3.05
C GLN A 3 -8.48 -10.50 -2.88
N GLN A 4 -9.64 -10.96 -2.41
CA GLN A 4 -10.75 -10.06 -2.14
C GLN A 4 -10.41 -9.12 -0.99
N ARG A 5 -9.75 -9.65 0.03
CA ARG A 5 -9.31 -8.82 1.14
C ARG A 5 -8.28 -7.79 0.69
N LEU A 6 -7.36 -8.22 -0.17
CA LEU A 6 -6.36 -7.30 -0.72
C LEU A 6 -7.02 -6.17 -1.50
N GLN A 7 -8.00 -6.50 -2.35
CA GLN A 7 -8.72 -5.48 -3.11
C GLN A 7 -9.43 -4.50 -2.19
N ALA A 8 -10.06 -4.99 -1.13
CA ALA A 8 -10.74 -4.14 -0.18
C ALA A 8 -9.76 -3.20 0.52
N LEU A 9 -8.59 -3.73 0.90
CA LEU A 9 -7.56 -2.93 1.54
C LEU A 9 -6.96 -1.89 0.60
N LEU A 10 -6.82 -2.23 -0.68
CA LEU A 10 -6.35 -1.28 -1.68
C LEU A 10 -7.31 -0.13 -1.87
N LEU A 11 -8.61 -0.42 -1.90
CA LEU A 11 -9.63 0.62 -2.00
C LEU A 11 -9.62 1.53 -0.77
N GLU A 12 -9.46 0.94 0.39
CA GLU A 12 -9.39 1.69 1.64
C GLU A 12 -8.16 2.58 1.66
N LEU A 13 -7.02 2.06 1.22
CA LEU A 13 -5.80 2.84 1.13
C LEU A 13 -5.94 3.99 0.15
N ASP A 14 -6.54 3.75 -1.02
CA ASP A 14 -6.78 4.79 -2.01
C ASP A 14 -7.66 5.90 -1.43
N ARG A 15 -8.68 5.52 -0.66
CA ARG A 15 -9.56 6.48 -0.02
C ARG A 15 -8.82 7.32 1.01
N GLU A 16 -7.98 6.69 1.83
CA GLU A 16 -7.16 7.41 2.80
C GLU A 16 -6.17 8.34 2.12
N LEU A 17 -5.58 7.89 1.02
CA LEU A 17 -4.65 8.71 0.25
C LEU A 17 -5.32 9.98 -0.25
N LYS A 18 -6.53 9.85 -0.80
CA LYS A 18 -7.28 11.01 -1.30
C LYS A 18 -7.73 11.94 -0.19
N ALA A 19 -7.98 11.39 1.00
CA ALA A 19 -8.39 12.19 2.15
C ALA A 19 -7.22 12.94 2.79
N THR A 20 -6.00 12.52 2.53
CA THR A 20 -4.81 13.13 3.13
C THR A 20 -4.34 14.29 2.26
N ARG A 21 -4.52 15.52 2.74
CA ARG A 21 -4.25 16.71 1.95
C ARG A 21 -2.82 17.25 2.09
N SER A 22 -2.18 16.94 3.20
CA SER A 22 -0.85 17.49 3.50
C SER A 22 0.28 16.58 3.05
N LEU A 23 -0.03 15.57 2.25
CA LEU A 23 0.98 14.64 1.76
C LEU A 23 1.79 15.30 0.65
N ASP A 24 3.12 15.13 0.68
CA ASP A 24 3.95 15.69 -0.36
C ASP A 24 3.74 14.96 -1.69
N ALA A 25 3.98 15.68 -2.79
CA ALA A 25 3.68 15.15 -4.13
C ALA A 25 4.49 13.89 -4.44
N GLN A 26 5.73 13.83 -3.98
CA GLN A 26 6.59 12.68 -4.25
C GLN A 26 6.06 11.41 -3.57
N SER A 27 5.70 11.52 -2.31
CA SER A 27 5.15 10.38 -1.57
C SER A 27 3.81 9.93 -2.16
N GLN A 28 2.97 10.89 -2.53
CA GLN A 28 1.69 10.61 -3.15
C GLN A 28 1.87 9.85 -4.47
N GLU A 29 2.80 10.31 -5.30
CA GLU A 29 3.08 9.68 -6.58
C GLU A 29 3.62 8.26 -6.41
N LEU A 30 4.55 8.06 -5.48
CA LEU A 30 5.10 6.75 -5.19
C LEU A 30 4.01 5.78 -4.75
N LEU A 31 3.13 6.24 -3.86
CA LEU A 31 2.05 5.40 -3.37
C LEU A 31 1.07 5.06 -4.48
N GLN A 32 0.73 6.02 -5.34
CA GLN A 32 -0.14 5.77 -6.47
C GLN A 32 0.45 4.75 -7.44
N GLN A 33 1.76 4.82 -7.70
CA GLN A 33 2.44 3.86 -8.54
C GLN A 33 2.36 2.44 -7.97
N VAL A 34 2.62 2.31 -6.67
CA VAL A 34 2.55 1.01 -6.02
C VAL A 34 1.13 0.45 -6.09
N LEU A 35 0.13 1.29 -5.82
CA LEU A 35 -1.26 0.86 -5.88
C LEU A 35 -1.67 0.41 -7.29
N ALA A 36 -1.12 1.04 -8.31
CA ALA A 36 -1.42 0.65 -9.70
C ALA A 36 -0.72 -0.66 -10.08
N ASP A 37 0.47 -0.90 -9.54
CA ASP A 37 1.25 -2.08 -9.88
C ASP A 37 0.72 -3.36 -9.23
N ILE A 38 0.14 -3.27 -8.04
CA ILE A 38 -0.29 -4.45 -7.29
C ILE A 38 -1.32 -5.29 -8.05
N PRO A 39 -2.43 -4.70 -8.57
CA PRO A 39 -3.43 -5.52 -9.26
C PRO A 39 -2.93 -6.10 -10.57
N ALA A 40 -1.91 -5.49 -11.19
CA ALA A 40 -1.39 -5.92 -12.48
C ALA A 40 -0.44 -7.10 -12.36
N ALA A 41 0.08 -7.39 -11.17
CA ALA A 41 1.09 -8.42 -10.96
C ALA A 41 0.45 -9.69 -10.38
N PRO A 42 0.97 -10.89 -10.73
CA PRO A 42 0.50 -12.13 -10.14
C PRO A 42 0.79 -12.16 -8.63
N ALA A 43 -0.09 -12.83 -7.90
CA ALA A 43 0.09 -13.00 -6.46
C ALA A 43 1.42 -13.70 -6.15
N GLY A 44 2.15 -13.19 -5.16
CA GLY A 44 3.42 -13.76 -4.75
C GLY A 44 4.57 -13.50 -5.69
N SER A 45 4.38 -12.67 -6.70
CA SER A 45 5.43 -12.35 -7.69
C SER A 45 6.51 -11.45 -7.09
N THR A 46 7.61 -11.30 -7.82
CA THR A 46 8.68 -10.37 -7.45
C THR A 46 8.14 -8.95 -7.36
N SER A 47 7.20 -8.59 -8.26
CA SER A 47 6.56 -7.27 -8.22
C SER A 47 5.80 -7.06 -6.92
N HIS A 48 5.12 -8.09 -6.41
CA HIS A 48 4.42 -7.99 -5.12
C HIS A 48 5.39 -7.83 -3.97
N ARG A 49 6.54 -8.50 -4.01
CA ARG A 49 7.56 -8.34 -2.97
C ARG A 49 8.16 -6.95 -2.97
N SER A 50 8.43 -6.41 -4.16
CA SER A 50 8.89 -5.04 -4.31
C SER A 50 7.87 -4.04 -3.76
N ALA A 51 6.59 -4.26 -4.09
CA ALA A 51 5.51 -3.41 -3.60
C ALA A 51 5.43 -3.47 -2.09
N GLU A 52 5.55 -4.66 -1.50
CA GLU A 52 5.54 -4.82 -0.06
C GLU A 52 6.66 -4.01 0.60
N SER A 53 7.87 -4.11 0.07
CA SER A 53 9.02 -3.36 0.61
C SER A 53 8.79 -1.86 0.53
N ARG A 54 8.30 -1.38 -0.60
CA ARG A 54 8.02 0.05 -0.77
C ARG A 54 6.95 0.53 0.18
N LEU A 55 5.90 -0.28 0.37
CA LEU A 55 4.83 0.07 1.28
C LEU A 55 5.32 0.14 2.72
N ARG A 56 6.20 -0.76 3.13
CA ARG A 56 6.75 -0.72 4.48
C ARG A 56 7.61 0.52 4.70
N GLU A 57 8.38 0.93 3.71
CA GLU A 57 9.15 2.16 3.79
C GLU A 57 8.22 3.37 3.91
N LEU A 58 7.16 3.41 3.10
CA LEU A 58 6.18 4.49 3.16
C LEU A 58 5.45 4.50 4.49
N MET A 59 5.13 3.31 5.03
CA MET A 59 4.48 3.20 6.32
C MET A 59 5.31 3.88 7.41
N LEU A 60 6.61 3.61 7.44
CA LEU A 60 7.50 4.23 8.41
C LEU A 60 7.59 5.74 8.21
N ARG A 61 7.59 6.17 6.97
CA ARG A 61 7.67 7.60 6.64
C ARG A 61 6.42 8.35 7.11
N PHE A 62 5.25 7.73 6.98
CA PHE A 62 3.97 8.36 7.34
C PHE A 62 3.62 8.23 8.82
N GLU A 63 4.30 7.36 9.54
CA GLU A 63 3.92 6.98 10.91
C GLU A 63 3.78 8.18 11.85
N ALA A 64 4.67 9.17 11.71
CA ALA A 64 4.69 10.33 12.60
C ALA A 64 3.63 11.37 12.23
N GLU A 65 3.44 11.62 10.93
CA GLU A 65 2.59 12.72 10.47
C GLU A 65 1.21 12.28 10.01
N HIS A 66 1.10 11.05 9.51
CA HIS A 66 -0.15 10.53 8.94
C HIS A 66 -0.40 9.11 9.46
N PRO A 67 -0.71 8.95 10.76
CA PRO A 67 -0.82 7.61 11.34
C PRO A 67 -1.93 6.76 10.73
N GLN A 68 -3.04 7.36 10.31
CA GLN A 68 -4.11 6.60 9.66
C GLN A 68 -3.67 6.07 8.30
N LEU A 69 -2.99 6.90 7.54
CA LEU A 69 -2.47 6.48 6.25
C LEU A 69 -1.40 5.40 6.44
N SER A 70 -0.53 5.57 7.43
CA SER A 70 0.48 4.57 7.76
C SER A 70 -0.16 3.21 8.09
N GLY A 71 -1.24 3.22 8.88
CA GLY A 71 -1.97 2.00 9.21
C GLY A 71 -2.53 1.30 7.98
N ALA A 72 -3.14 2.07 7.08
CA ALA A 72 -3.70 1.51 5.85
C ALA A 72 -2.61 0.92 4.96
N VAL A 73 -1.48 1.62 4.82
CA VAL A 73 -0.32 1.13 4.07
C VAL A 73 0.20 -0.18 4.67
N GLY A 74 0.31 -0.23 5.99
CA GLY A 74 0.77 -1.43 6.69
C GLY A 74 -0.14 -2.63 6.46
N GLN A 75 -1.45 -2.41 6.43
CA GLN A 75 -2.41 -3.49 6.19
C GLN A 75 -2.25 -4.07 4.79
N VAL A 76 -2.05 -3.22 3.79
CA VAL A 76 -1.82 -3.68 2.42
C VAL A 76 -0.50 -4.46 2.33
N ALA A 77 0.55 -3.94 2.95
CA ALA A 77 1.85 -4.62 2.96
C ALA A 77 1.75 -6.01 3.61
N ASP A 78 1.02 -6.09 4.72
CA ASP A 78 0.83 -7.36 5.43
C ASP A 78 0.06 -8.36 4.56
N ALA A 79 -0.99 -7.90 3.88
CA ALA A 79 -1.78 -8.75 3.00
C ALA A 79 -0.93 -9.28 1.84
N LEU A 80 -0.06 -8.44 1.26
CA LEU A 80 0.84 -8.87 0.20
C LEU A 80 1.81 -9.95 0.71
N GLY A 81 2.34 -9.75 1.90
CA GLY A 81 3.23 -10.73 2.50
C GLY A 81 2.56 -12.08 2.68
N LYS A 82 1.30 -12.09 3.09
CA LYS A 82 0.54 -13.32 3.26
C LYS A 82 0.28 -14.03 1.94
N LEU A 83 0.06 -13.28 0.86
CA LEU A 83 -0.14 -13.86 -0.45
C LEU A 83 1.15 -14.48 -1.01
N GLY A 84 2.30 -14.00 -0.55
CA GLY A 84 3.59 -14.49 -1.02
C GLY A 84 4.05 -15.79 -0.37
N ILE A 85 3.30 -16.30 0.58
CA ILE A 85 3.67 -17.53 1.30
C ILE A 85 3.13 -18.78 0.61
#